data_9d671c876dad6f66a41160efc025fc27
#
_entry.id   9d671c876dad6f66a41160efc025fc27
#
_cell.length_a   1.000
_cell.length_b   1.000
_cell.length_c   1.000
_cell.angle_alpha   90.00
_cell.angle_beta   90.00
_cell.angle_gamma   90.00
#
_symmetry.space_group_name_H-M   'P 1'
#
loop_
_entity.id
_entity.type
_entity.pdbx_description
1 polymer ?
#
loop_
_entity_poly.entity_id
_entity_poly.type
_entity_poly.pdbx_seq_one_letter_code
_entity_poly.pdbx_strand_id
1 'polypeptide(L)'
;MSEIATITAVLPQLERACRGRAMDPATGGRLTLKQARTLDQLDARDPMMVTELAEYLGVTASTMSLNLKRLEGAGLVERSRDPDDARVMNVVLTEEGVRARDRSRTIDPQRVAAMLDRLRPEERRGAAETLARLAEAARAAGLS
;
A
#
# COMPACT_ATOMS: atom_id res chain seq x y z
N MET A 1 10.58 3.50 29.38
CA MET A 1 9.62 2.85 28.47
C MET A 1 9.99 1.38 28.37
N SER A 2 9.02 0.49 28.48
CA SER A 2 9.30 -0.95 28.37
C SER A 2 9.71 -1.32 26.95
N GLU A 3 10.42 -2.44 26.82
CA GLU A 3 10.83 -3.00 25.51
C GLU A 3 9.61 -3.22 24.61
N ILE A 4 8.52 -3.75 25.16
CA ILE A 4 7.26 -3.96 24.44
C ILE A 4 6.73 -2.62 23.92
N ALA A 5 6.66 -1.60 24.75
CA ALA A 5 6.16 -0.28 24.34
C ALA A 5 7.04 0.35 23.26
N THR A 6 8.36 0.19 23.37
CA THR A 6 9.32 0.69 22.36
C THR A 6 9.11 -0.01 21.02
N ILE A 7 9.07 -1.33 20.99
CA ILE A 7 8.90 -2.12 19.77
C ILE A 7 7.54 -1.84 19.14
N THR A 8 6.47 -1.80 19.94
CA THR A 8 5.11 -1.51 19.47
C THR A 8 5.00 -0.13 18.81
N ALA A 9 5.71 0.87 19.35
CA ALA A 9 5.71 2.21 18.78
C ALA A 9 6.58 2.34 17.52
N VAL A 10 7.73 1.65 17.49
CA VAL A 10 8.75 1.86 16.44
C VAL A 10 8.50 0.97 15.21
N LEU A 11 8.06 -0.26 15.39
CA LEU A 11 7.90 -1.21 14.30
C LEU A 11 6.97 -0.72 13.18
N PRO A 12 5.78 -0.14 13.47
CA PRO A 12 4.93 0.44 12.44
C PRO A 12 5.55 1.64 11.72
N GLN A 13 6.42 2.38 12.39
CA GLN A 13 7.13 3.51 11.77
C GLN A 13 8.18 3.00 10.77
N LEU A 14 8.94 1.98 11.13
CA LEU A 14 9.91 1.33 10.26
C LEU A 14 9.23 0.72 9.04
N GLU A 15 8.13 0.01 9.24
CA GLU A 15 7.36 -0.58 8.14
C GLU A 15 6.91 0.49 7.15
N ARG A 16 6.29 1.57 7.63
CA ARG A 16 5.86 2.68 6.76
C ARG A 16 7.02 3.36 6.04
N ALA A 17 8.14 3.55 6.74
CA ALA A 17 9.32 4.19 6.17
C ALA A 17 9.96 3.37 5.06
N CYS A 18 9.97 2.05 5.20
CA CYS A 18 10.62 1.12 4.27
C CYS A 18 9.69 0.58 3.19
N ARG A 19 8.37 0.77 3.32
CA ARG A 19 7.40 0.29 2.34
C ARG A 19 7.58 0.98 1.00
N GLY A 20 7.48 0.24 -0.09
CA GLY A 20 7.48 0.76 -1.45
C GLY A 20 6.33 1.74 -1.69
N ARG A 21 6.43 2.53 -2.73
CA ARG A 21 5.41 3.52 -3.09
C ARG A 21 4.89 3.25 -4.48
N ALA A 22 3.57 3.27 -4.61
CA ALA A 22 2.95 3.28 -5.92
C ALA A 22 3.26 4.60 -6.63
N MET A 23 3.65 4.49 -7.90
CA MET A 23 3.96 5.61 -8.77
C MET A 23 2.85 5.77 -9.79
N ASP A 24 2.54 6.99 -10.15
CA ASP A 24 1.64 7.32 -11.24
C ASP A 24 2.41 7.18 -12.57
N PRO A 25 2.05 6.22 -13.44
CA PRO A 25 2.77 6.04 -14.71
C PRO A 25 2.61 7.23 -15.67
N ALA A 26 1.54 8.02 -15.52
CA ALA A 26 1.30 9.17 -16.39
C ALA A 26 2.18 10.38 -16.05
N THR A 27 2.49 10.58 -14.76
CA THR A 27 3.25 11.75 -14.29
C THR A 27 4.64 11.41 -13.78
N GLY A 28 4.93 10.14 -13.51
CA GLY A 28 6.14 9.70 -12.83
C GLY A 28 6.20 10.10 -11.35
N GLY A 29 5.15 10.77 -10.85
CA GLY A 29 5.02 11.18 -9.45
C GLY A 29 4.48 10.06 -8.56
N ARG A 30 4.47 10.33 -7.26
CA ARG A 30 3.90 9.40 -6.28
C ARG A 30 2.39 9.50 -6.28
N LEU A 31 1.72 8.36 -6.15
CA LEU A 31 0.31 8.36 -5.81
C LEU A 31 0.10 8.95 -4.42
N THR A 32 -1.00 9.67 -4.25
CA THR A 32 -1.42 10.15 -2.93
C THR A 32 -1.78 8.98 -2.03
N LEU A 33 -1.80 9.20 -0.71
CA LEU A 33 -2.25 8.19 0.24
C LEU A 33 -3.68 7.71 -0.06
N LYS A 34 -4.57 8.63 -0.46
CA LYS A 34 -5.95 8.30 -0.86
C LYS A 34 -5.99 7.39 -2.08
N GLN A 35 -5.19 7.70 -3.10
CA GLN A 35 -5.07 6.87 -4.31
C GLN A 35 -4.51 5.49 -3.99
N ALA A 36 -3.45 5.41 -3.19
CA ALA A 36 -2.86 4.14 -2.77
C ALA A 36 -3.84 3.28 -1.96
N ARG A 37 -4.60 3.90 -1.04
CA ARG A 37 -5.66 3.21 -0.28
C ARG A 37 -6.79 2.70 -1.17
N THR A 38 -7.14 3.44 -2.21
CA THR A 38 -8.15 3.02 -3.19
C THR A 38 -7.68 1.78 -3.93
N LEU A 39 -6.46 1.78 -4.46
CA LEU A 39 -5.89 0.60 -5.13
C LEU A 39 -5.84 -0.62 -4.20
N ASP A 40 -5.56 -0.38 -2.93
CA ASP A 40 -5.40 -1.45 -1.93
C ASP A 40 -6.69 -2.24 -1.67
N GLN A 41 -7.86 -1.62 -1.90
CA GLN A 41 -9.17 -2.24 -1.75
C GLN A 41 -9.67 -2.95 -3.01
N LEU A 42 -9.02 -2.74 -4.14
CA LEU A 42 -9.47 -3.25 -5.43
C LEU A 42 -8.76 -4.55 -5.82
N ASP A 43 -9.46 -5.33 -6.64
CA ASP A 43 -8.95 -6.54 -7.25
C ASP A 43 -9.01 -6.44 -8.78
N ALA A 44 -8.25 -7.29 -9.48
CA ALA A 44 -8.25 -7.33 -10.94
C ALA A 44 -9.40 -8.18 -11.52
N ARG A 45 -9.95 -9.09 -10.73
CA ARG A 45 -10.94 -10.07 -11.19
C ARG A 45 -12.30 -9.96 -10.50
N ASP A 46 -12.32 -9.36 -9.31
CA ASP A 46 -13.51 -9.21 -8.49
C ASP A 46 -13.94 -7.73 -8.46
N PRO A 47 -14.90 -7.33 -9.30
CA PRO A 47 -15.34 -5.95 -9.37
C PRO A 47 -15.99 -5.47 -8.08
N MET A 48 -15.70 -4.24 -7.69
CA MET A 48 -16.32 -3.57 -6.56
C MET A 48 -17.17 -2.40 -7.05
N MET A 49 -18.34 -2.20 -6.47
CA MET A 49 -19.17 -1.04 -6.76
C MET A 49 -18.50 0.24 -6.27
N VAL A 50 -18.56 1.30 -7.06
CA VAL A 50 -17.98 2.61 -6.68
C VAL A 50 -18.58 3.14 -5.40
N THR A 51 -19.88 2.95 -5.18
CA THR A 51 -20.58 3.36 -3.95
C THR A 51 -20.10 2.60 -2.72
N GLU A 52 -19.89 1.30 -2.86
CA GLU A 52 -19.33 0.44 -1.80
C GLU A 52 -17.90 0.85 -1.44
N LEU A 53 -17.07 1.10 -2.43
CA LEU A 53 -15.71 1.57 -2.23
C LEU A 53 -15.67 2.93 -1.53
N ALA A 54 -16.55 3.86 -1.92
CA ALA A 54 -16.67 5.17 -1.29
C ALA A 54 -17.07 5.05 0.19
N GLU A 55 -18.04 4.20 0.49
CA GLU A 55 -18.51 3.92 1.85
C GLU A 55 -17.38 3.31 2.70
N TYR A 56 -16.69 2.31 2.15
CA TYR A 56 -15.57 1.65 2.84
C TYR A 56 -14.44 2.62 3.20
N LEU A 57 -14.11 3.55 2.30
CA LEU A 57 -13.05 4.53 2.51
C LEU A 57 -13.52 5.81 3.21
N GLY A 58 -14.80 5.89 3.57
CA GLY A 58 -15.36 7.03 4.31
C GLY A 58 -15.37 8.35 3.52
N VAL A 59 -15.54 8.29 2.20
CA VAL A 59 -15.62 9.45 1.31
C VAL A 59 -16.96 9.51 0.58
N THR A 60 -17.31 10.67 0.03
CA THR A 60 -18.52 10.80 -0.79
C THR A 60 -18.35 10.10 -2.13
N ALA A 61 -19.48 9.71 -2.75
CA ALA A 61 -19.48 9.13 -4.10
C ALA A 61 -18.83 10.07 -5.13
N SER A 62 -19.06 11.38 -5.00
CA SER A 62 -18.44 12.40 -5.88
C SER A 62 -16.92 12.45 -5.73
N THR A 63 -16.43 12.42 -4.50
CA THR A 63 -14.99 12.38 -4.22
C THR A 63 -14.35 11.09 -4.75
N MET A 64 -15.02 9.97 -4.54
CA MET A 64 -14.53 8.68 -5.05
C MET A 64 -14.52 8.66 -6.58
N SER A 65 -15.56 9.15 -7.23
CA SER A 65 -15.64 9.21 -8.68
C SER A 65 -14.50 10.06 -9.27
N LEU A 66 -14.18 11.19 -8.66
CA LEU A 66 -13.07 12.04 -9.08
C LEU A 66 -11.71 11.33 -8.90
N ASN A 67 -11.51 10.66 -7.78
CA ASN A 67 -10.31 9.87 -7.50
C ASN A 67 -10.13 8.74 -8.52
N LEU A 68 -11.20 8.00 -8.81
CA LEU A 68 -11.19 6.93 -9.80
C LEU A 68 -10.95 7.43 -11.22
N LYS A 69 -11.48 8.61 -11.57
CA LYS A 69 -11.19 9.24 -12.87
C LYS A 69 -9.70 9.50 -13.05
N ARG A 70 -9.01 9.94 -12.02
CA ARG A 70 -7.55 10.16 -12.03
C ARG A 70 -6.80 8.84 -12.16
N LEU A 71 -7.18 7.83 -11.40
CA LEU A 71 -6.58 6.50 -11.46
C LEU A 71 -6.83 5.81 -12.82
N GLU A 72 -8.00 6.00 -13.39
CA GLU A 72 -8.35 5.51 -14.73
C GLU A 72 -7.51 6.21 -15.81
N GLY A 73 -7.34 7.53 -15.69
CA GLY A 73 -6.46 8.30 -16.57
C GLY A 73 -4.99 7.89 -16.48
N ALA A 74 -4.56 7.43 -15.32
CA ALA A 74 -3.22 6.84 -15.09
C ALA A 74 -3.10 5.39 -15.56
N GLY A 75 -4.18 4.75 -16.01
CA GLY A 75 -4.20 3.36 -16.48
C GLY A 75 -4.17 2.32 -15.36
N LEU A 76 -4.53 2.70 -14.13
CA LEU A 76 -4.43 1.82 -12.96
C LEU A 76 -5.74 1.11 -12.62
N VAL A 77 -6.88 1.67 -13.03
CA VAL A 77 -8.20 1.08 -12.84
C VAL A 77 -9.03 1.18 -14.12
N GLU A 78 -10.02 0.31 -14.24
CA GLU A 78 -11.07 0.36 -15.24
C GLU A 78 -12.43 0.44 -14.56
N ARG A 79 -13.29 1.34 -15.06
CA ARG A 79 -14.67 1.44 -14.63
C ARG A 79 -15.59 0.91 -15.74
N SER A 80 -16.61 0.17 -15.36
CA SER A 80 -17.62 -0.32 -16.27
C SER A 80 -19.00 -0.31 -15.61
N ARG A 81 -20.03 -0.19 -16.43
CA ARG A 81 -21.39 -0.35 -15.92
C ARG A 81 -21.67 -1.82 -15.62
N ASP A 82 -22.42 -2.06 -14.54
CA ASP A 82 -22.83 -3.40 -14.19
C ASP A 82 -23.70 -3.99 -15.33
N PRO A 83 -23.45 -5.24 -15.75
CA PRO A 83 -24.23 -5.87 -16.83
C PRO A 83 -25.72 -6.04 -16.50
N ASP A 84 -26.06 -6.20 -15.21
CA ASP A 84 -27.42 -6.43 -14.75
C ASP A 84 -28.16 -5.15 -14.35
N ASP A 85 -27.43 -4.08 -13.97
CA ASP A 85 -28.01 -2.79 -13.61
C ASP A 85 -27.11 -1.64 -14.10
N ALA A 86 -27.50 -1.01 -15.21
CA ALA A 86 -26.76 0.11 -15.82
C ALA A 86 -26.60 1.36 -14.94
N ARG A 87 -27.32 1.44 -13.81
CA ARG A 87 -27.16 2.52 -12.82
C ARG A 87 -25.96 2.29 -11.90
N VAL A 88 -25.47 1.05 -11.84
CA VAL A 88 -24.34 0.64 -11.00
C VAL A 88 -23.05 0.74 -11.81
N MET A 89 -22.05 1.39 -11.23
CA MET A 89 -20.69 1.49 -11.77
C MET A 89 -19.78 0.60 -10.96
N ASN A 90 -19.10 -0.33 -11.63
CA ASN A 90 -18.10 -1.22 -11.07
C ASN A 90 -16.68 -0.73 -11.41
N VAL A 91 -15.71 -1.10 -10.60
CA VAL A 91 -14.30 -0.78 -10.79
C VAL A 91 -13.44 -2.00 -10.49
N VAL A 92 -12.41 -2.20 -11.33
CA VAL A 92 -11.37 -3.23 -11.17
C VAL A 92 -10.00 -2.62 -11.36
N LEU A 93 -8.96 -3.31 -10.85
CA LEU A 93 -7.57 -2.99 -11.19
C LEU A 93 -7.24 -3.46 -12.60
N THR A 94 -6.44 -2.66 -13.29
CA THR A 94 -5.68 -3.11 -14.47
C THR A 94 -4.45 -3.91 -14.03
N GLU A 95 -3.72 -4.52 -14.97
CA GLU A 95 -2.42 -5.13 -14.66
C GLU A 95 -1.43 -4.11 -14.08
N GLU A 96 -1.40 -2.90 -14.61
CA GLU A 96 -0.60 -1.80 -14.05
C GLU A 96 -1.05 -1.44 -12.64
N GLY A 97 -2.36 -1.42 -12.39
CA GLY A 97 -2.94 -1.20 -11.07
C GLY A 97 -2.51 -2.25 -10.06
N VAL A 98 -2.48 -3.52 -10.45
CA VAL A 98 -1.98 -4.62 -9.61
C VAL A 98 -0.50 -4.41 -9.27
N ARG A 99 0.33 -4.09 -10.26
CA ARG A 99 1.76 -3.81 -10.05
C ARG A 99 2.00 -2.62 -9.12
N ALA A 100 1.24 -1.55 -9.30
CA ALA A 100 1.33 -0.37 -8.45
C ALA A 100 0.91 -0.67 -7.00
N ARG A 101 -0.20 -1.40 -6.81
CA ARG A 101 -0.68 -1.84 -5.50
C ARG A 101 0.37 -2.71 -4.80
N ASP A 102 0.91 -3.71 -5.48
CA ASP A 102 1.85 -4.67 -4.91
C ASP A 102 3.16 -3.99 -4.53
N ARG A 103 3.62 -3.02 -5.31
CA ARG A 103 4.79 -2.19 -4.99
C ARG A 103 4.62 -1.45 -3.67
N SER A 104 3.42 -0.97 -3.36
CA SER A 104 3.13 -0.27 -2.11
C SER A 104 3.00 -1.20 -0.90
N ARG A 105 2.87 -2.50 -1.12
CA ARG A 105 2.74 -3.52 -0.06
C ARG A 105 4.06 -4.18 0.33
N THR A 106 5.08 -4.03 -0.48
CA THR A 106 6.39 -4.66 -0.26
C THR A 106 7.39 -3.69 0.35
N ILE A 107 8.38 -4.24 1.04
CA ILE A 107 9.53 -3.47 1.51
C ILE A 107 10.42 -3.15 0.30
N ASP A 108 10.80 -1.89 0.19
CA ASP A 108 11.65 -1.37 -0.87
C ASP A 108 13.12 -1.36 -0.41
N PRO A 109 14.01 -2.17 -1.02
CA PRO A 109 15.41 -2.22 -0.65
C PRO A 109 16.13 -0.88 -0.74
N GLN A 110 15.75 -0.01 -1.68
CA GLN A 110 16.36 1.31 -1.82
C GLN A 110 16.02 2.22 -0.63
N ARG A 111 14.79 2.10 -0.11
CA ARG A 111 14.37 2.85 1.08
C ARG A 111 15.06 2.32 2.33
N VAL A 112 15.24 1.01 2.43
CA VAL A 112 16.02 0.39 3.51
C VAL A 112 17.47 0.89 3.45
N ALA A 113 18.09 0.89 2.27
CA ALA A 113 19.44 1.40 2.09
C ALA A 113 19.57 2.86 2.52
N ALA A 114 18.66 3.74 2.06
CA ALA A 114 18.64 5.14 2.43
C ALA A 114 18.50 5.38 3.95
N MET A 115 17.71 4.55 4.62
CA MET A 115 17.59 4.57 6.08
C MET A 115 18.90 4.15 6.74
N LEU A 116 19.48 3.04 6.29
CA LEU A 116 20.74 2.51 6.84
C LEU A 116 21.93 3.46 6.63
N ASP A 117 21.91 4.27 5.57
CA ASP A 117 22.97 5.27 5.30
C ASP A 117 23.03 6.37 6.36
N ARG A 118 22.02 6.50 7.20
CA ARG A 118 22.00 7.42 8.35
C ARG A 118 22.66 6.84 9.61
N LEU A 119 23.01 5.55 9.58
CA LEU A 119 23.59 4.83 10.70
C LEU A 119 25.08 4.57 10.47
N ARG A 120 25.84 4.48 11.55
CA ARG A 120 27.24 4.03 11.52
C ARG A 120 27.30 2.53 11.14
N PRO A 121 28.43 2.06 10.58
CA PRO A 121 28.55 0.66 10.13
C PRO A 121 28.22 -0.39 11.21
N GLU A 122 28.65 -0.15 12.44
CA GLU A 122 28.37 -1.04 13.56
C GLU A 122 26.89 -1.05 13.96
N GLU A 123 26.22 0.09 13.87
CA GLU A 123 24.80 0.20 14.13
C GLU A 123 23.96 -0.53 13.06
N ARG A 124 24.38 -0.46 11.79
CA ARG A 124 23.73 -1.19 10.68
C ARG A 124 23.77 -2.70 10.92
N ARG A 125 24.94 -3.22 11.28
CA ARG A 125 25.12 -4.66 11.58
C ARG A 125 24.27 -5.08 12.77
N GLY A 126 24.33 -4.33 13.86
CA GLY A 126 23.56 -4.61 15.07
C GLY A 126 22.05 -4.59 14.83
N ALA A 127 21.56 -3.63 14.02
CA ALA A 127 20.14 -3.54 13.64
C ALA A 127 19.72 -4.77 12.81
N ALA A 128 20.51 -5.15 11.81
CA ALA A 128 20.21 -6.31 10.96
C ALA A 128 20.18 -7.62 11.77
N GLU A 129 21.17 -7.83 12.63
CA GLU A 129 21.25 -9.01 13.50
C GLU A 129 20.05 -9.08 14.46
N THR A 130 19.70 -7.94 15.08
CA THR A 130 18.58 -7.88 16.02
C THR A 130 17.24 -8.14 15.34
N LEU A 131 17.01 -7.55 14.17
CA LEU A 131 15.79 -7.79 13.39
C LEU A 131 15.69 -9.26 12.93
N ALA A 132 16.79 -9.87 12.51
CA ALA A 132 16.83 -11.28 12.15
C ALA A 132 16.44 -12.17 13.34
N ARG A 133 16.99 -11.89 14.52
CA ARG A 133 16.65 -12.61 15.76
C ARG A 133 15.18 -12.43 16.17
N LEU A 134 14.63 -11.22 16.02
CA LEU A 134 13.21 -10.97 16.27
C LEU A 134 12.31 -11.77 15.32
N ALA A 135 12.68 -11.84 14.04
CA ALA A 135 11.95 -12.64 13.06
C ALA A 135 12.01 -14.15 13.37
N GLU A 136 13.14 -14.66 13.84
CA GLU A 136 13.28 -16.05 14.30
C GLU A 136 12.40 -16.32 15.53
N ALA A 137 12.42 -15.43 16.51
CA ALA A 137 11.59 -15.55 17.71
C ALA A 137 10.10 -15.53 17.37
N ALA A 138 9.67 -14.69 16.42
CA ALA A 138 8.29 -14.65 15.95
C ALA A 138 7.86 -15.99 15.32
N ARG A 139 8.71 -16.56 14.46
CA ARG A 139 8.45 -17.89 13.87
C ARG A 139 8.36 -18.98 14.94
N ALA A 140 9.27 -18.98 15.89
CA ALA A 140 9.27 -19.95 17.00
C ALA A 140 8.02 -19.83 17.89
N ALA A 141 7.47 -18.63 18.00
CA ALA A 141 6.24 -18.33 18.73
C ALA A 141 4.95 -18.62 17.93
N GLY A 142 5.06 -19.06 16.65
CA GLY A 142 3.90 -19.32 15.79
C GLY A 142 3.18 -18.04 15.31
N LEU A 143 3.89 -16.92 15.21
CA LEU A 143 3.34 -15.62 14.84
C LEU A 143 3.56 -15.28 13.34
N SER A 144 3.96 -16.24 12.53
CA SER A 144 4.21 -16.06 11.08
C SER A 144 3.19 -16.80 10.23
#